data_c154699943ab08196c9fca880e2675c7
#
_entry.id   c154699943ab08196c9fca880e2675c7
#
_cell.length_a   1.000
_cell.length_b   1.000
_cell.length_c   1.000
_cell.angle_alpha   90.00
_cell.angle_beta   90.00
_cell.angle_gamma   90.00
#
_symmetry.space_group_name_H-M   'P 1'
#
loop_
_entity.id
_entity.type
_entity.pdbx_description
1 polymer ?
#
loop_
_entity_poly.entity_id
_entity_poly.type
_entity_poly.pdbx_seq_one_letter_code
_entity_poly.pdbx_strand_id
1 'polypeptide(L)'
;MEENKFKKTEYHLYNYKDIDILNQLVDIKIKKLKNDINIKAIEYEERTSKTNKFNSEVENEVIRREEYIQKELELLQQEKENRINEKELINKVMELLEHDEKKLVELRYFSKPTKSWTSIAQELNQSVDNCIKVRRRIISRISELLF
;
A
#
# COMPACT_ATOMS: atom_id res chain seq x y z
N MET A 1 22.09 -8.53 -8.31
CA MET A 1 20.67 -8.94 -8.37
C MET A 1 20.11 -9.39 -7.02
N GLU A 2 20.80 -10.22 -6.30
CA GLU A 2 20.34 -10.69 -4.97
C GLU A 2 20.25 -9.57 -3.92
N GLU A 3 21.21 -8.67 -3.89
CA GLU A 3 21.20 -7.51 -2.99
C GLU A 3 19.98 -6.60 -3.21
N ASN A 4 19.55 -6.45 -4.46
CA ASN A 4 18.38 -5.64 -4.78
C ASN A 4 17.09 -6.30 -4.28
N LYS A 5 16.96 -7.62 -4.42
CA LYS A 5 15.81 -8.38 -3.89
C LYS A 5 15.76 -8.33 -2.37
N PHE A 6 16.91 -8.43 -1.71
CA PHE A 6 17.01 -8.32 -0.26
C PHE A 6 16.48 -6.97 0.26
N LYS A 7 16.99 -5.88 -0.28
CA LYS A 7 16.55 -4.52 0.08
C LYS A 7 15.08 -4.29 -0.22
N LYS A 8 14.61 -4.82 -1.34
CA LYS A 8 13.19 -4.73 -1.72
C LYS A 8 12.30 -5.49 -0.74
N THR A 9 12.71 -6.67 -0.31
CA THR A 9 12.01 -7.45 0.72
C THR A 9 11.94 -6.69 2.03
N GLU A 10 13.05 -6.13 2.50
CA GLU A 10 13.06 -5.31 3.73
C GLU A 10 12.13 -4.10 3.62
N TYR A 11 12.15 -3.42 2.47
CA TYR A 11 11.23 -2.30 2.22
C TYR A 11 9.77 -2.70 2.41
N HIS A 12 9.35 -3.81 1.84
CA HIS A 12 7.99 -4.32 1.99
C HIS A 12 7.65 -4.70 3.43
N LEU A 13 8.58 -5.30 4.15
CA LEU A 13 8.38 -5.64 5.56
C LEU A 13 8.28 -4.40 6.46
N TYR A 14 9.11 -3.38 6.25
CA TYR A 14 9.03 -2.12 7.00
C TYR A 14 7.72 -1.38 6.76
N ASN A 15 7.14 -1.50 5.58
CA ASN A 15 5.89 -0.82 5.23
C ASN A 15 4.63 -1.65 5.50
N TYR A 16 4.77 -2.89 5.94
CA TYR A 16 3.65 -3.80 6.17
C TYR A 16 2.59 -3.22 7.11
N LYS A 17 2.99 -2.62 8.22
CA LYS A 17 2.05 -2.03 9.20
C LYS A 17 1.36 -0.77 8.68
N ASP A 18 1.93 -0.11 7.70
CA ASP A 18 1.37 1.10 7.11
C ASP A 18 0.33 0.82 6.02
N ILE A 19 0.22 -0.41 5.54
CA ILE A 19 -0.67 -0.79 4.43
C ILE A 19 -2.12 -0.39 4.72
N ASP A 20 -2.64 -0.69 5.90
CA ASP A 20 -4.03 -0.38 6.26
C ASP A 20 -4.28 1.13 6.28
N ILE A 21 -3.37 1.91 6.85
CA ILE A 21 -3.47 3.38 6.90
C ILE A 21 -3.37 3.97 5.50
N LEU A 22 -2.45 3.49 4.68
CA LEU A 22 -2.29 3.93 3.28
C LEU A 22 -3.54 3.63 2.46
N ASN A 23 -4.17 2.48 2.66
CA ASN A 23 -5.42 2.13 2.01
C ASN A 23 -6.59 3.00 2.50
N GLN A 24 -6.64 3.37 3.76
CA GLN A 24 -7.61 4.33 4.29
C GLN A 24 -7.45 5.71 3.64
N LEU A 25 -6.21 6.17 3.44
CA LEU A 25 -5.93 7.41 2.71
C LEU A 25 -6.42 7.34 1.26
N VAL A 26 -6.22 6.20 0.61
CA VAL A 26 -6.76 5.98 -0.75
C VAL A 26 -8.29 6.02 -0.76
N ASP A 27 -8.94 5.41 0.22
CA ASP A 27 -10.41 5.46 0.36
C ASP A 27 -10.93 6.90 0.49
N ILE A 28 -10.23 7.75 1.25
CA ILE A 28 -10.57 9.17 1.37
C ILE A 28 -10.44 9.89 0.03
N LYS A 29 -9.37 9.63 -0.73
CA LYS A 29 -9.17 10.20 -2.06
C LYS A 29 -10.26 9.76 -3.04
N ILE A 30 -10.64 8.49 -3.02
CA ILE A 30 -11.73 7.93 -3.83
C ILE A 30 -13.05 8.63 -3.48
N LYS A 31 -13.35 8.80 -2.21
CA LYS A 31 -14.56 9.49 -1.75
C LYS A 31 -14.62 10.93 -2.23
N LYS A 32 -13.51 11.66 -2.15
CA LYS A 32 -13.42 13.04 -2.66
C LYS A 32 -13.68 13.10 -4.17
N LEU A 33 -13.07 12.22 -4.95
CA LEU A 33 -13.29 12.18 -6.40
C LEU A 33 -14.74 11.87 -6.75
N LYS A 34 -15.38 10.93 -6.07
CA LYS A 34 -16.79 10.60 -6.27
C LYS A 34 -17.72 11.77 -5.90
N ASN A 35 -17.43 12.50 -4.84
CA ASN A 35 -18.17 13.70 -4.45
C ASN A 35 -18.02 14.81 -5.50
N ASP A 36 -16.84 15.03 -6.02
CA ASP A 36 -16.57 16.01 -7.08
C ASP A 36 -17.35 15.71 -8.36
N ILE A 37 -17.46 14.45 -8.75
CA ILE A 37 -18.31 14.02 -9.88
C ILE A 37 -19.76 14.41 -9.63
N ASN A 38 -20.32 14.09 -8.47
CA ASN A 38 -21.71 14.34 -8.12
C ASN A 38 -22.03 15.83 -8.11
N ILE A 39 -21.18 16.68 -7.53
CA ILE A 39 -21.35 18.13 -7.48
C ILE A 39 -21.32 18.71 -8.91
N LYS A 40 -20.37 18.31 -9.74
CA LYS A 40 -20.26 18.80 -11.13
C LYS A 40 -21.41 18.33 -11.99
N ALA A 41 -21.91 17.12 -11.79
CA ALA A 41 -23.11 16.63 -12.49
C ALA A 41 -24.35 17.44 -12.13
N ILE A 42 -24.55 17.82 -10.88
CA ILE A 42 -25.65 18.69 -10.43
C ILE A 42 -25.52 20.08 -11.05
N GLU A 43 -24.34 20.70 -11.02
CA GLU A 43 -24.08 22.00 -11.67
C GLU A 43 -24.36 21.95 -13.19
N TYR A 44 -24.01 20.84 -13.82
CA TYR A 44 -24.27 20.63 -15.25
C TYR A 44 -25.76 20.53 -15.57
N GLU A 45 -26.52 19.77 -14.79
CA GLU A 45 -27.98 19.67 -14.93
C GLU A 45 -28.68 21.03 -14.75
N GLU A 46 -28.25 21.82 -13.78
CA GLU A 46 -28.78 23.16 -13.57
C GLU A 46 -28.45 24.12 -14.74
N ARG A 47 -27.29 24.01 -15.37
CA ARG A 47 -26.89 24.82 -16.51
C ARG A 47 -27.58 24.44 -17.82
N THR A 48 -27.82 23.13 -18.06
CA THR A 48 -28.41 22.63 -19.30
C THR A 48 -29.91 22.93 -19.42
N SER A 49 -30.61 23.22 -18.32
CA SER A 49 -32.02 23.56 -18.34
C SER A 49 -32.34 24.91 -18.95
N LYS A 50 -31.34 25.74 -19.29
CA LYS A 50 -31.54 27.16 -19.71
C LYS A 50 -31.18 27.51 -21.16
N THR A 51 -30.40 26.72 -21.92
CA THR A 51 -30.07 27.05 -23.34
C THR A 51 -29.63 25.83 -24.16
N ASN A 52 -30.35 25.56 -25.24
CA ASN A 52 -30.08 24.44 -26.17
C ASN A 52 -28.88 24.63 -27.14
N LYS A 53 -28.19 25.79 -27.14
CA LYS A 53 -27.16 26.12 -28.14
C LYS A 53 -25.70 25.93 -27.70
N PHE A 54 -25.43 25.73 -26.43
CA PHE A 54 -24.07 25.54 -25.89
C PHE A 54 -23.71 24.10 -25.56
N ASN A 55 -24.52 23.13 -25.97
CA ASN A 55 -24.47 21.78 -25.45
C ASN A 55 -23.29 20.93 -25.91
N SER A 56 -22.65 21.18 -27.09
CA SER A 56 -21.66 20.23 -27.62
C SER A 56 -20.25 20.39 -27.03
N GLU A 57 -19.77 21.64 -26.80
CA GLU A 57 -18.44 21.87 -26.22
C GLU A 57 -18.42 21.61 -24.71
N VAL A 58 -19.45 22.09 -24.01
CA VAL A 58 -19.61 21.84 -22.56
C VAL A 58 -19.81 20.36 -22.27
N GLU A 59 -20.61 19.68 -23.08
CA GLU A 59 -20.85 18.25 -23.02
C GLU A 59 -19.56 17.44 -23.26
N ASN A 60 -18.76 17.81 -24.25
CA ASN A 60 -17.45 17.20 -24.49
C ASN A 60 -16.46 17.43 -23.35
N GLU A 61 -16.46 18.60 -22.74
CA GLU A 61 -15.61 18.90 -21.58
C GLU A 61 -16.02 18.10 -20.34
N VAL A 62 -17.31 17.95 -20.09
CA VAL A 62 -17.86 17.12 -19.00
C VAL A 62 -17.49 15.65 -19.22
N ILE A 63 -17.64 15.13 -20.41
CA ILE A 63 -17.25 13.75 -20.77
C ILE A 63 -15.76 13.52 -20.54
N ARG A 64 -14.89 14.46 -20.95
CA ARG A 64 -13.44 14.38 -20.72
C ARG A 64 -13.08 14.38 -19.24
N ARG A 65 -13.75 15.20 -18.43
CA ARG A 65 -13.56 15.23 -16.98
C ARG A 65 -14.02 13.94 -16.31
N GLU A 66 -15.16 13.41 -16.71
CA GLU A 66 -15.68 12.12 -16.21
C GLU A 66 -14.73 10.97 -16.58
N GLU A 67 -14.22 10.93 -17.80
CA GLU A 67 -13.23 9.94 -18.22
C GLU A 67 -11.93 10.05 -17.44
N TYR A 68 -11.44 11.27 -17.20
CA TYR A 68 -10.25 11.52 -16.39
C TYR A 68 -10.44 11.05 -14.95
N ILE A 69 -11.55 11.41 -14.33
CA ILE A 69 -11.88 11.00 -12.95
C ILE A 69 -12.05 9.49 -12.87
N GLN A 70 -12.68 8.87 -13.87
CA GLN A 70 -12.85 7.42 -13.92
C GLN A 70 -11.50 6.70 -13.99
N LYS A 71 -10.54 7.21 -14.78
CA LYS A 71 -9.17 6.68 -14.82
C LYS A 71 -8.45 6.83 -13.49
N GLU A 72 -8.58 7.99 -12.85
CA GLU A 72 -8.00 8.21 -11.51
C GLU A 72 -8.58 7.24 -10.47
N LEU A 73 -9.90 7.01 -10.49
CA LEU A 73 -10.55 6.03 -9.61
C LEU A 73 -10.03 4.61 -9.85
N GLU A 74 -9.87 4.21 -11.11
CA GLU A 74 -9.33 2.90 -11.46
C GLU A 74 -7.90 2.71 -10.95
N LEU A 75 -7.04 3.73 -11.12
CA LEU A 75 -5.67 3.72 -10.62
C LEU A 75 -5.60 3.62 -9.11
N LEU A 76 -6.44 4.38 -8.40
CA LEU A 76 -6.51 4.33 -6.93
C LEU A 76 -7.02 2.98 -6.42
N GLN A 77 -8.02 2.41 -7.07
CA GLN A 77 -8.53 1.07 -6.74
C GLN A 77 -7.47 0.00 -7.00
N GLN A 78 -6.73 0.10 -8.09
CA GLN A 78 -5.64 -0.82 -8.42
C GLN A 78 -4.51 -0.73 -7.39
N GLU A 79 -4.13 0.47 -6.96
CA GLU A 79 -3.15 0.72 -5.91
C GLU A 79 -3.57 0.06 -4.60
N LYS A 80 -4.83 0.21 -4.22
CA LYS A 80 -5.41 -0.43 -3.03
C LYS A 80 -5.38 -1.95 -3.10
N GLU A 81 -5.78 -2.53 -4.24
CA GLU A 81 -5.76 -3.98 -4.45
C GLU A 81 -4.33 -4.54 -4.39
N ASN A 82 -3.37 -3.85 -4.99
CA ASN A 82 -1.96 -4.24 -4.95
C ASN A 82 -1.44 -4.31 -3.51
N ARG A 83 -1.80 -3.34 -2.68
CA ARG A 83 -1.44 -3.35 -1.25
C ARG A 83 -2.12 -4.47 -0.46
N ILE A 84 -3.38 -4.74 -0.74
CA ILE A 84 -4.11 -5.85 -0.11
C ILE A 84 -3.44 -7.18 -0.45
N ASN A 85 -3.10 -7.38 -1.72
CA ASN A 85 -2.42 -8.59 -2.19
C ASN A 85 -1.03 -8.73 -1.57
N GLU A 86 -0.28 -7.64 -1.47
CA GLU A 86 1.03 -7.60 -0.79
C GLU A 86 0.90 -8.01 0.68
N LYS A 87 -0.09 -7.47 1.37
CA LYS A 87 -0.37 -7.82 2.78
C LYS A 87 -0.67 -9.29 2.95
N GLU A 88 -1.50 -9.85 2.07
CA GLU A 88 -1.84 -11.29 2.09
C GLU A 88 -0.61 -12.16 1.83
N LEU A 89 0.24 -11.78 0.87
CA LEU A 89 1.48 -12.50 0.59
C LEU A 89 2.41 -12.49 1.80
N ILE A 90 2.60 -11.35 2.43
CA ILE A 90 3.43 -11.25 3.64
C ILE A 90 2.85 -12.07 4.78
N ASN A 91 1.55 -12.03 5.00
CA ASN A 91 0.88 -12.85 6.02
C ASN A 91 1.11 -14.34 5.79
N LYS A 92 1.01 -14.80 4.55
CA LYS A 92 1.23 -16.21 4.20
C LYS A 92 2.70 -16.62 4.36
N VAL A 93 3.61 -15.77 3.97
CA VAL A 93 5.05 -16.01 4.16
C VAL A 93 5.39 -16.08 5.66
N MET A 94 4.79 -15.22 6.48
CA MET A 94 4.96 -15.24 7.94
C MET A 94 4.51 -16.55 8.56
N GLU A 95 3.48 -17.18 8.02
CA GLU A 95 3.02 -18.51 8.50
C GLU A 95 4.07 -19.62 8.30
N LEU A 96 4.97 -19.47 7.33
CA LEU A 96 6.06 -20.41 7.05
C LEU A 96 7.25 -20.27 7.99
N LEU A 97 7.34 -19.19 8.75
CA LEU A 97 8.43 -18.92 9.67
C LEU A 97 8.22 -19.64 11.00
N GLU A 98 9.32 -20.03 11.64
CA GLU A 98 9.31 -20.54 13.00
C GLU A 98 8.96 -19.42 14.00
N HIS A 99 8.56 -19.79 15.21
CA HIS A 99 8.15 -18.83 16.25
C HIS A 99 9.20 -17.77 16.52
N ASP A 100 10.47 -18.16 16.69
CA ASP A 100 11.56 -17.21 16.95
C ASP A 100 11.86 -16.30 15.77
N GLU A 101 11.74 -16.84 14.56
CA GLU A 101 11.91 -16.09 13.31
C GLU A 101 10.80 -15.04 13.14
N LYS A 102 9.54 -15.41 13.39
CA LYS A 102 8.40 -14.49 13.39
C LYS A 102 8.61 -13.36 14.39
N LYS A 103 9.05 -13.70 15.59
CA LYS A 103 9.29 -12.73 16.66
C LYS A 103 10.37 -11.72 16.27
N LEU A 104 11.44 -12.16 15.63
CA LEU A 104 12.48 -11.28 15.12
C LEU A 104 11.93 -10.31 14.06
N VAL A 105 11.17 -10.81 13.10
CA VAL A 105 10.55 -9.97 12.06
C VAL A 105 9.59 -8.95 12.67
N GLU A 106 8.75 -9.36 13.60
CA GLU A 106 7.83 -8.47 14.30
C GLU A 106 8.54 -7.36 15.07
N LEU A 107 9.58 -7.70 15.80
CA LEU A 107 10.34 -6.76 16.60
C LEU A 107 11.12 -5.77 15.74
N ARG A 108 11.69 -6.21 14.62
CA ARG A 108 12.50 -5.34 13.77
C ARG A 108 11.70 -4.56 12.75
N TYR A 109 10.80 -5.22 12.03
CA TYR A 109 10.13 -4.63 10.87
C TYR A 109 8.73 -4.11 11.17
N PHE A 110 8.01 -4.73 12.10
CA PHE A 110 6.62 -4.38 12.40
C PHE A 110 6.47 -3.45 13.60
N SER A 111 7.54 -3.20 14.35
CA SER A 111 7.53 -2.26 15.47
C SER A 111 7.75 -0.84 15.02
N LYS A 112 6.95 0.09 15.54
CA LYS A 112 7.07 1.52 15.30
C LYS A 112 7.20 2.26 16.64
N PRO A 113 8.28 3.01 16.89
CA PRO A 113 9.48 3.15 16.07
C PRO A 113 10.31 1.86 15.98
N THR A 114 11.17 1.77 14.96
CA THR A 114 12.04 0.61 14.74
C THR A 114 12.97 0.37 15.91
N LYS A 115 12.96 -0.85 16.45
CA LYS A 115 13.83 -1.23 17.56
C LYS A 115 15.28 -1.45 17.10
N SER A 116 16.23 -1.10 17.95
CA SER A 116 17.65 -1.37 17.70
C SER A 116 17.95 -2.88 17.81
N TRP A 117 19.01 -3.30 17.14
CA TRP A 117 19.45 -4.71 17.23
C TRP A 117 19.84 -5.11 18.64
N THR A 118 20.39 -4.20 19.43
CA THR A 118 20.71 -4.44 20.84
C THR A 118 19.46 -4.74 21.66
N SER A 119 18.41 -3.96 21.48
CA SER A 119 17.11 -4.18 22.12
C SER A 119 16.48 -5.52 21.73
N ILE A 120 16.51 -5.83 20.45
CA ILE A 120 15.96 -7.09 19.90
C ILE A 120 16.72 -8.30 20.46
N ALA A 121 18.06 -8.21 20.49
CA ALA A 121 18.92 -9.26 21.05
C ALA A 121 18.61 -9.54 22.52
N GLN A 122 18.36 -8.49 23.31
CA GLN A 122 17.95 -8.62 24.70
C GLN A 122 16.59 -9.33 24.85
N GLU A 123 15.62 -8.95 24.07
CA GLU A 123 14.28 -9.56 24.10
C GLU A 123 14.30 -11.04 23.66
N LEU A 124 15.15 -11.40 22.70
CA LEU A 124 15.29 -12.77 22.21
C LEU A 124 16.29 -13.63 23.01
N ASN A 125 16.98 -13.05 23.97
CA ASN A 125 18.08 -13.71 24.71
C ASN A 125 19.16 -14.28 23.78
N GLN A 126 19.55 -13.51 22.77
CA GLN A 126 20.56 -13.89 21.78
C GLN A 126 21.59 -12.78 21.61
N SER A 127 22.72 -13.08 20.99
CA SER A 127 23.70 -12.06 20.64
C SER A 127 23.21 -11.21 19.44
N VAL A 128 23.69 -9.98 19.35
CA VAL A 128 23.42 -9.10 18.21
C VAL A 128 23.90 -9.76 16.89
N ASP A 129 25.08 -10.35 16.90
CA ASP A 129 25.64 -11.03 15.73
C ASP A 129 24.77 -12.21 15.26
N ASN A 130 24.24 -12.98 16.20
CA ASN A 130 23.31 -14.06 15.87
C ASN A 130 22.00 -13.53 15.30
N CYS A 131 21.44 -12.47 15.87
CA CYS A 131 20.23 -11.83 15.33
C CYS A 131 20.44 -11.35 13.90
N ILE A 132 21.58 -10.76 13.56
CA ILE A 132 21.91 -10.29 12.23
C ILE A 132 22.06 -11.47 11.25
N LYS A 133 22.66 -12.57 11.67
CA LYS A 133 22.78 -13.79 10.86
C LYS A 133 21.40 -14.40 10.57
N VAL A 134 20.57 -14.52 11.58
CA VAL A 134 19.19 -15.02 11.46
C VAL A 134 18.37 -14.11 10.54
N ARG A 135 18.48 -12.80 10.68
CA ARG A 135 17.85 -11.82 9.79
C ARG A 135 18.22 -12.08 8.32
N ARG A 136 19.51 -12.21 8.02
CA ARG A 136 19.96 -12.47 6.63
C ARG A 136 19.32 -13.73 6.06
N ARG A 137 19.29 -14.80 6.83
CA ARG A 137 18.67 -16.07 6.43
C ARG A 137 17.19 -15.93 6.17
N ILE A 138 16.47 -15.26 7.07
CA ILE A 138 15.03 -15.05 6.97
C ILE A 138 14.69 -14.19 5.75
N ILE A 139 15.37 -13.05 5.59
CA ILE A 139 15.10 -12.13 4.47
C ILE A 139 15.43 -12.78 3.12
N SER A 140 16.51 -13.53 3.03
CA SER A 140 16.84 -14.28 1.81
C SER A 140 15.74 -15.29 1.46
N ARG A 141 15.26 -16.04 2.44
CA ARG A 141 14.17 -17.00 2.26
C ARG A 141 12.86 -16.31 1.84
N ILE A 142 12.51 -15.22 2.49
CA ILE A 142 11.31 -14.44 2.13
C ILE A 142 11.44 -13.87 0.72
N SER A 143 12.62 -13.35 0.35
CA SER A 143 12.85 -12.78 -0.98
C SER A 143 12.66 -13.82 -2.11
N GLU A 144 13.06 -15.05 -1.88
CA GLU A 144 12.85 -16.15 -2.83
C GLU A 144 11.35 -16.49 -2.99
N LEU A 145 10.57 -16.34 -1.91
CA LEU A 145 9.14 -16.63 -1.94
C LEU A 145 8.30 -15.48 -2.54
N LEU A 146 8.76 -14.23 -2.40
CA LEU A 146 8.04 -13.06 -2.91
C LEU A 146 8.41 -12.68 -4.33
N PHE A 147 9.63 -12.96 -4.77
CA PHE A 147 10.20 -12.56 -6.05
C PHE A 147 10.91 -13.72 -6.76
#